data_71a844ff4213b9445c0ffeed3887bb43
#
_entry.id   71a844ff4213b9445c0ffeed3887bb43
#
_cell.length_a   1.000
_cell.length_b   1.000
_cell.length_c   1.000
_cell.angle_alpha   90.00
_cell.angle_beta   90.00
_cell.angle_gamma   90.00
#
_symmetry.space_group_name_H-M   'P 1'
#
loop_
_entity.id
_entity.type
_entity.pdbx_description
1 polymer ?
#
loop_
_entity_poly.entity_id
_entity_poly.type
_entity_poly.pdbx_seq_one_letter_code
_entity_poly.pdbx_strand_id
1 'polypeptide(L)'
;MFDFSEVKNYDSEIAQAMEDEMTRQRSNLELIASENLVSKAVMAAMGSHLTNKYAEGYPGKRYYGGCEYVDVVENLARERAKKLFGCEYVNVQPHSGAQANMAVFFAVMNLGDTYMGMSLDHGGHLTHGSPVNMSGKNYHCVPYGVNDEGFIDYDEVERIALECKPKMIIAGASAYARAIDFKRFREIADKVGAVLMVDMAHIAGLVAAGLHQSPIPYAHVTTTTTHKTLRGPRGGMILSSNEVNEKYNFNKAIFPGIQGGPLMHVIAAKAVCFKEALSDEDKEYMKQVVKNADTLANALIEEGFDIVSGGTDNHLMLVDLKKYDLTGKEAEKVLDSVHITCNKNTVPNDPKSPFVTSGLRLGTPAVTTRGLKEDDMKVIAKAIRLTLLDQKLDEAAAMVKELTDKYPLYE
;
A
#
# COMPACT_ATOMS: atom_id res chain seq x y z
N MET A 1 9.35 11.92 22.52
CA MET A 1 8.92 13.17 21.88
C MET A 1 9.85 13.45 20.71
N PHE A 2 9.36 13.84 19.54
CA PHE A 2 10.23 14.30 18.44
C PHE A 2 10.79 15.66 18.78
N ASP A 3 12.08 15.85 18.53
CA ASP A 3 12.75 17.13 18.74
C ASP A 3 12.90 17.85 17.39
N PHE A 4 12.17 18.94 17.22
CA PHE A 4 12.24 19.80 16.02
C PHE A 4 13.04 21.07 16.27
N SER A 5 13.80 21.16 17.37
CA SER A 5 14.52 22.38 17.77
C SER A 5 15.50 22.87 16.70
N GLU A 6 16.24 21.97 16.06
CA GLU A 6 17.16 22.33 14.98
C GLU A 6 16.42 22.92 13.77
N VAL A 7 15.27 22.33 13.38
CA VAL A 7 14.46 22.87 12.29
C VAL A 7 13.89 24.24 12.70
N LYS A 8 13.36 24.35 13.92
CA LYS A 8 12.77 25.59 14.44
C LYS A 8 13.75 26.76 14.51
N ASN A 9 15.03 26.48 14.81
CA ASN A 9 16.07 27.48 14.83
C ASN A 9 16.41 28.04 13.44
N TYR A 10 16.21 27.24 12.39
CA TYR A 10 16.48 27.60 11.00
C TYR A 10 15.25 28.08 10.25
N ASP A 11 14.13 27.39 10.43
CA ASP A 11 12.88 27.61 9.71
C ASP A 11 11.68 27.33 10.64
N SER A 12 11.23 28.38 11.30
CA SER A 12 10.11 28.28 12.24
C SER A 12 8.77 27.95 11.55
N GLU A 13 8.59 28.28 10.26
CA GLU A 13 7.36 28.02 9.51
C GLU A 13 7.24 26.53 9.23
N ILE A 14 8.32 25.87 8.78
CA ILE A 14 8.37 24.42 8.57
C ILE A 14 8.23 23.67 9.91
N ALA A 15 8.93 24.15 10.96
CA ALA A 15 8.81 23.53 12.28
C ALA A 15 7.35 23.57 12.80
N GLN A 16 6.67 24.72 12.62
CA GLN A 16 5.26 24.85 13.01
C GLN A 16 4.36 23.86 12.23
N ALA A 17 4.53 23.76 10.90
CA ALA A 17 3.77 22.83 10.08
C ALA A 17 4.00 21.36 10.50
N MET A 18 5.23 20.99 10.91
CA MET A 18 5.54 19.65 11.44
C MET A 18 4.88 19.42 12.80
N GLU A 19 4.85 20.42 13.69
CA GLU A 19 4.16 20.35 14.98
C GLU A 19 2.63 20.23 14.79
N ASP A 20 2.04 20.97 13.85
CA ASP A 20 0.61 20.94 13.52
C ASP A 20 0.21 19.56 12.95
N GLU A 21 1.01 18.99 12.03
CA GLU A 21 0.77 17.65 11.49
C GLU A 21 0.90 16.58 12.58
N MET A 22 1.87 16.67 13.48
CA MET A 22 1.98 15.77 14.62
C MET A 22 0.73 15.86 15.52
N THR A 23 0.22 17.06 15.75
CA THR A 23 -1.01 17.30 16.51
C THR A 23 -2.21 16.66 15.81
N ARG A 24 -2.34 16.84 14.49
CA ARG A 24 -3.38 16.20 13.68
C ARG A 24 -3.31 14.67 13.81
N GLN A 25 -2.13 14.06 13.62
CA GLN A 25 -1.97 12.61 13.73
C GLN A 25 -2.33 12.09 15.13
N ARG A 26 -2.07 12.86 16.19
CA ARG A 26 -2.43 12.48 17.55
C ARG A 26 -3.92 12.56 17.83
N SER A 27 -4.60 13.54 17.28
CA SER A 27 -6.03 13.79 17.51
C SER A 27 -6.96 13.02 16.59
N ASN A 28 -6.45 12.50 15.46
CA ASN A 28 -7.27 11.82 14.46
C ASN A 28 -7.15 10.29 14.55
N LEU A 29 -8.23 9.58 14.20
CA LEU A 29 -8.20 8.16 13.88
C LEU A 29 -7.90 8.00 12.39
N GLU A 30 -6.74 7.45 12.08
CA GLU A 30 -6.27 7.23 10.72
C GLU A 30 -6.80 5.92 10.17
N LEU A 31 -7.77 5.99 9.26
CA LEU A 31 -8.40 4.85 8.58
C LEU A 31 -8.09 4.80 7.08
N ILE A 32 -7.15 5.62 6.57
CA ILE A 32 -6.67 5.46 5.20
C ILE A 32 -5.89 4.13 5.10
N ALA A 33 -6.40 3.19 4.31
CA ALA A 33 -5.88 1.82 4.21
C ALA A 33 -4.42 1.72 3.73
N SER A 34 -3.91 2.77 3.07
CA SER A 34 -2.53 2.87 2.56
C SER A 34 -1.59 3.61 3.49
N GLU A 35 -2.03 4.03 4.69
CA GLU A 35 -1.22 4.69 5.69
C GLU A 35 -0.92 3.80 6.89
N ASN A 36 0.21 4.07 7.53
CA ASN A 36 0.63 3.41 8.75
C ASN A 36 1.57 4.33 9.54
N LEU A 37 1.80 3.98 10.80
CA LEU A 37 2.64 4.72 11.73
C LEU A 37 3.96 3.94 11.91
N VAL A 38 5.05 4.50 11.43
CA VAL A 38 6.37 3.85 11.51
C VAL A 38 6.99 3.96 12.91
N SER A 39 7.93 3.08 13.23
CA SER A 39 8.68 3.12 14.50
C SER A 39 9.60 4.35 14.58
N LYS A 40 9.95 4.74 15.81
CA LYS A 40 10.98 5.78 16.05
C LYS A 40 12.32 5.42 15.42
N ALA A 41 12.66 4.12 15.32
CA ALA A 41 13.89 3.63 14.71
C ALA A 41 13.90 3.83 13.18
N VAL A 42 12.79 3.56 12.51
CA VAL A 42 12.61 3.84 11.07
C VAL A 42 12.75 5.34 10.80
N MET A 43 12.12 6.21 11.61
CA MET A 43 12.23 7.66 11.46
C MET A 43 13.65 8.17 11.71
N ALA A 44 14.35 7.65 12.71
CA ALA A 44 15.74 8.01 12.99
C ALA A 44 16.67 7.64 11.82
N ALA A 45 16.46 6.49 11.18
CA ALA A 45 17.22 6.10 9.99
C ALA A 45 16.93 7.03 8.81
N MET A 46 15.67 7.45 8.63
CA MET A 46 15.26 8.41 7.59
C MET A 46 15.93 9.79 7.77
N GLY A 47 16.05 10.27 8.99
CA GLY A 47 16.70 11.56 9.33
C GLY A 47 18.22 11.48 9.48
N SER A 48 18.88 10.43 9.01
CA SER A 48 20.30 10.23 9.22
C SER A 48 21.19 10.93 8.18
N HIS A 49 22.48 11.08 8.52
CA HIS A 49 23.53 11.63 7.63
C HIS A 49 23.76 10.80 6.36
N LEU A 50 23.16 9.61 6.23
CA LEU A 50 23.23 8.82 5.01
C LEU A 50 22.57 9.53 3.80
N THR A 51 21.74 10.55 4.04
CA THR A 51 21.24 11.44 2.99
C THR A 51 22.35 12.15 2.20
N ASN A 52 23.53 12.32 2.80
CA ASN A 52 24.66 13.02 2.17
C ASN A 52 25.40 12.15 1.13
N LYS A 53 25.19 10.83 1.13
CA LYS A 53 26.02 9.92 0.36
C LYS A 53 25.45 9.61 -1.03
N TYR A 54 26.20 9.94 -2.05
CA TYR A 54 25.93 9.59 -3.44
C TYR A 54 26.46 8.18 -3.75
N ALA A 55 25.60 7.23 -4.15
CA ALA A 55 25.94 5.81 -4.28
C ALA A 55 25.38 5.15 -5.55
N GLU A 56 25.49 5.81 -6.71
CA GLU A 56 25.09 5.23 -8.01
C GLU A 56 25.76 3.87 -8.25
N GLY A 57 25.02 2.97 -8.85
CA GLY A 57 25.39 1.57 -9.02
C GLY A 57 24.85 0.69 -7.90
N TYR A 58 25.54 -0.40 -7.60
CA TYR A 58 25.12 -1.45 -6.66
C TYR A 58 26.27 -1.84 -5.74
N PRO A 59 26.01 -2.48 -4.58
CA PRO A 59 27.06 -2.91 -3.66
C PRO A 59 28.19 -3.64 -4.36
N GLY A 60 29.44 -3.20 -4.11
CA GLY A 60 30.66 -3.71 -4.74
C GLY A 60 30.89 -3.25 -6.19
N LYS A 61 29.94 -2.52 -6.79
CA LYS A 61 30.01 -2.01 -8.17
C LYS A 61 29.45 -0.58 -8.24
N ARG A 62 29.98 0.31 -7.40
CA ARG A 62 29.58 1.72 -7.36
C ARG A 62 30.37 2.56 -8.36
N TYR A 63 29.75 3.63 -8.82
CA TYR A 63 30.42 4.63 -9.67
C TYR A 63 31.25 5.63 -8.85
N TYR A 64 31.06 5.69 -7.53
CA TYR A 64 31.73 6.63 -6.62
C TYR A 64 32.46 5.90 -5.50
N GLY A 65 33.56 6.53 -4.99
CA GLY A 65 34.26 6.04 -3.82
C GLY A 65 33.52 6.31 -2.50
N GLY A 66 34.03 5.74 -1.40
CA GLY A 66 33.50 5.94 -0.04
C GLY A 66 32.15 5.25 0.18
N CYS A 67 31.89 4.14 -0.47
CA CYS A 67 30.62 3.41 -0.41
C CYS A 67 30.67 2.17 0.48
N GLU A 68 31.77 1.89 1.16
CA GLU A 68 31.96 0.69 1.97
C GLU A 68 30.85 0.46 3.02
N TYR A 69 30.40 1.53 3.68
CA TYR A 69 29.36 1.42 4.72
C TYR A 69 27.94 1.43 4.14
N VAL A 70 27.68 2.20 3.07
CA VAL A 70 26.36 2.15 2.40
C VAL A 70 26.14 0.85 1.65
N ASP A 71 27.21 0.17 1.23
CA ASP A 71 27.13 -1.20 0.71
C ASP A 71 26.65 -2.19 1.78
N VAL A 72 27.13 -2.04 3.03
CA VAL A 72 26.62 -2.81 4.17
C VAL A 72 25.13 -2.56 4.38
N VAL A 73 24.72 -1.28 4.36
CA VAL A 73 23.31 -0.90 4.53
C VAL A 73 22.41 -1.52 3.46
N GLU A 74 22.79 -1.39 2.18
CA GLU A 74 21.98 -1.93 1.09
C GLU A 74 21.95 -3.46 1.10
N ASN A 75 23.07 -4.12 1.38
CA ASN A 75 23.12 -5.56 1.51
C ASN A 75 22.25 -6.07 2.66
N LEU A 76 22.26 -5.42 3.82
CA LEU A 76 21.37 -5.76 4.93
C LEU A 76 19.88 -5.64 4.55
N ALA A 77 19.51 -4.58 3.82
CA ALA A 77 18.14 -4.41 3.33
C ALA A 77 17.76 -5.55 2.38
N ARG A 78 18.61 -5.87 1.42
CA ARG A 78 18.39 -6.93 0.43
C ARG A 78 18.26 -8.31 1.10
N GLU A 79 19.19 -8.67 1.98
CA GLU A 79 19.18 -10.00 2.64
C GLU A 79 18.00 -10.16 3.60
N ARG A 80 17.61 -9.09 4.31
CA ARG A 80 16.42 -9.11 5.16
C ARG A 80 15.15 -9.25 4.34
N ALA A 81 15.03 -8.55 3.21
CA ALA A 81 13.88 -8.68 2.32
C ALA A 81 13.79 -10.08 1.69
N LYS A 82 14.93 -10.65 1.24
CA LYS A 82 14.97 -12.05 0.76
C LYS A 82 14.47 -13.03 1.82
N LYS A 83 14.94 -12.89 3.05
CA LYS A 83 14.50 -13.73 4.18
C LYS A 83 13.02 -13.55 4.47
N LEU A 84 12.53 -12.30 4.44
CA LEU A 84 11.16 -11.95 4.79
C LEU A 84 10.15 -12.54 3.79
N PHE A 85 10.45 -12.48 2.50
CA PHE A 85 9.54 -12.91 1.43
C PHE A 85 9.88 -14.27 0.80
N GLY A 86 11.03 -14.86 1.12
CA GLY A 86 11.46 -16.14 0.55
C GLY A 86 11.81 -16.07 -0.94
N CYS A 87 12.44 -14.98 -1.40
CA CYS A 87 12.83 -14.79 -2.79
C CYS A 87 14.35 -14.77 -2.98
N GLU A 88 14.80 -15.00 -4.21
CA GLU A 88 16.23 -15.09 -4.53
C GLU A 88 16.84 -13.72 -4.87
N TYR A 89 16.09 -12.88 -5.55
CA TYR A 89 16.51 -11.56 -6.00
C TYR A 89 15.66 -10.45 -5.40
N VAL A 90 16.33 -9.37 -4.98
CA VAL A 90 15.70 -8.15 -4.47
C VAL A 90 16.45 -6.92 -4.96
N ASN A 91 15.71 -5.92 -5.43
CA ASN A 91 16.20 -4.56 -5.61
C ASN A 91 15.45 -3.62 -4.66
N VAL A 92 16.17 -2.98 -3.74
CA VAL A 92 15.62 -2.07 -2.72
C VAL A 92 15.76 -0.58 -3.08
N GLN A 93 16.30 -0.28 -4.26
CA GLN A 93 16.55 1.10 -4.70
C GLN A 93 15.33 1.86 -5.24
N PRO A 94 14.20 1.27 -5.69
CA PRO A 94 13.05 2.05 -6.13
C PRO A 94 12.63 3.08 -5.07
N HIS A 95 12.52 4.37 -5.50
CA HIS A 95 12.14 5.47 -4.61
C HIS A 95 10.66 5.40 -4.20
N SER A 96 9.83 4.72 -5.00
CA SER A 96 8.41 4.50 -4.73
C SER A 96 7.93 3.20 -5.38
N GLY A 97 6.71 2.73 -5.00
CA GLY A 97 6.05 1.63 -5.69
C GLY A 97 5.78 1.94 -7.16
N ALA A 98 5.42 3.18 -7.49
CA ALA A 98 5.22 3.61 -8.88
C ALA A 98 6.50 3.46 -9.72
N GLN A 99 7.67 3.79 -9.16
CA GLN A 99 8.94 3.62 -9.85
C GLN A 99 9.37 2.14 -9.92
N ALA A 100 9.04 1.33 -8.92
CA ALA A 100 9.22 -0.12 -9.01
C ALA A 100 8.41 -0.70 -10.18
N ASN A 101 7.13 -0.32 -10.29
CA ASN A 101 6.27 -0.73 -11.40
C ASN A 101 6.81 -0.22 -12.75
N MET A 102 7.21 1.06 -12.82
CA MET A 102 7.80 1.65 -14.03
C MET A 102 9.05 0.89 -14.50
N ALA A 103 9.92 0.47 -13.58
CA ALA A 103 11.10 -0.31 -13.91
C ALA A 103 10.76 -1.69 -14.49
N VAL A 104 9.71 -2.35 -13.97
CA VAL A 104 9.22 -3.61 -14.53
C VAL A 104 8.66 -3.40 -15.94
N PHE A 105 7.84 -2.37 -16.16
CA PHE A 105 7.38 -2.03 -17.51
C PHE A 105 8.56 -1.79 -18.45
N PHE A 106 9.52 -0.97 -18.02
CA PHE A 106 10.71 -0.65 -18.82
C PHE A 106 11.56 -1.89 -19.18
N ALA A 107 11.62 -2.88 -18.28
CA ALA A 107 12.40 -4.11 -18.49
C ALA A 107 11.67 -5.14 -19.35
N VAL A 108 10.35 -5.23 -19.25
CA VAL A 108 9.54 -6.33 -19.81
C VAL A 108 8.84 -5.95 -21.12
N MET A 109 8.45 -4.67 -21.27
CA MET A 109 7.55 -4.19 -22.29
C MET A 109 8.25 -3.27 -23.30
N ASN A 110 7.80 -3.27 -24.56
CA ASN A 110 8.09 -2.22 -25.51
C ASN A 110 6.92 -1.20 -25.53
N LEU A 111 7.21 0.03 -25.93
CA LEU A 111 6.17 1.06 -26.09
C LEU A 111 5.05 0.56 -27.01
N GLY A 112 3.81 0.72 -26.57
CA GLY A 112 2.62 0.27 -27.28
C GLY A 112 2.24 -1.20 -27.08
N ASP A 113 3.06 -2.00 -26.39
CA ASP A 113 2.68 -3.39 -26.06
C ASP A 113 1.39 -3.41 -25.22
N THR A 114 0.59 -4.47 -25.40
CA THR A 114 -0.64 -4.71 -24.63
C THR A 114 -0.34 -5.42 -23.32
N TYR A 115 -0.98 -4.98 -22.26
CA TYR A 115 -0.99 -5.65 -20.97
C TYR A 115 -2.38 -5.60 -20.32
N MET A 116 -2.58 -6.41 -19.27
CA MET A 116 -3.79 -6.39 -18.46
C MET A 116 -3.50 -5.90 -17.05
N GLY A 117 -4.44 -5.15 -16.48
CA GLY A 117 -4.43 -4.71 -15.09
C GLY A 117 -5.85 -4.55 -14.55
N MET A 118 -6.01 -4.53 -13.22
CA MET A 118 -7.32 -4.28 -12.63
C MET A 118 -7.80 -2.87 -12.96
N SER A 119 -9.07 -2.74 -13.36
CA SER A 119 -9.73 -1.45 -13.61
C SER A 119 -9.62 -0.54 -12.39
N LEU A 120 -9.40 0.76 -12.64
CA LEU A 120 -9.37 1.78 -11.58
C LEU A 120 -10.69 1.83 -10.81
N ASP A 121 -11.82 1.70 -11.51
CA ASP A 121 -13.15 1.75 -10.92
C ASP A 121 -13.44 0.52 -10.03
N HIS A 122 -12.68 -0.56 -10.22
CA HIS A 122 -12.78 -1.79 -9.46
C HIS A 122 -11.63 -1.98 -8.46
N GLY A 123 -10.85 -0.95 -8.20
CA GLY A 123 -9.82 -0.96 -7.16
C GLY A 123 -8.37 -1.08 -7.65
N GLY A 124 -8.13 -1.00 -8.96
CA GLY A 124 -6.77 -0.96 -9.53
C GLY A 124 -5.97 0.28 -9.08
N HIS A 125 -4.65 0.18 -9.10
CA HIS A 125 -3.78 1.31 -8.83
C HIS A 125 -3.58 2.18 -10.09
N LEU A 126 -3.27 3.47 -9.92
CA LEU A 126 -3.01 4.39 -11.05
C LEU A 126 -1.96 3.85 -12.02
N THR A 127 -0.93 3.15 -11.52
CA THR A 127 0.11 2.52 -12.35
C THR A 127 -0.31 1.21 -13.03
N HIS A 128 -1.57 0.79 -12.87
CA HIS A 128 -2.12 -0.41 -13.50
C HIS A 128 -2.95 -0.10 -14.76
N GLY A 129 -2.91 1.14 -15.28
CA GLY A 129 -3.57 1.45 -16.54
C GLY A 129 -4.26 2.80 -16.62
N SER A 130 -4.08 3.69 -15.63
CA SER A 130 -4.66 5.02 -15.70
C SER A 130 -4.19 5.78 -16.95
N PRO A 131 -5.12 6.38 -17.73
CA PRO A 131 -4.78 7.10 -18.95
C PRO A 131 -3.92 8.35 -18.72
N VAL A 132 -3.86 8.84 -17.47
CA VAL A 132 -2.99 9.97 -17.09
C VAL A 132 -1.63 9.52 -16.55
N ASN A 133 -1.47 8.23 -16.27
CA ASN A 133 -0.21 7.63 -15.81
C ASN A 133 0.64 7.14 -16.99
N MET A 134 1.96 6.96 -16.78
CA MET A 134 2.86 6.41 -17.79
C MET A 134 2.38 5.05 -18.32
N SER A 135 1.76 4.23 -17.45
CA SER A 135 1.25 2.91 -17.80
C SER A 135 0.15 2.95 -18.87
N GLY A 136 -0.78 3.91 -18.80
CA GLY A 136 -1.81 4.10 -19.80
C GLY A 136 -1.41 5.01 -20.97
N LYS A 137 -0.36 5.86 -20.79
CA LYS A 137 0.14 6.72 -21.88
C LYS A 137 1.07 6.01 -22.84
N ASN A 138 1.90 5.09 -22.34
CA ASN A 138 2.97 4.47 -23.11
C ASN A 138 2.61 3.07 -23.59
N TYR A 139 1.59 2.44 -23.02
CA TYR A 139 1.22 1.05 -23.27
C TYR A 139 -0.31 0.93 -23.42
N HIS A 140 -0.75 -0.16 -24.04
CA HIS A 140 -2.17 -0.44 -24.22
C HIS A 140 -2.69 -1.31 -23.06
N CYS A 141 -3.42 -0.71 -22.13
CA CYS A 141 -4.04 -1.42 -21.01
C CYS A 141 -5.40 -1.98 -21.40
N VAL A 142 -5.60 -3.28 -21.25
CA VAL A 142 -6.90 -3.94 -21.29
C VAL A 142 -7.30 -4.27 -19.86
N PRO A 143 -8.34 -3.60 -19.29
CA PRO A 143 -8.69 -3.79 -17.89
C PRO A 143 -9.46 -5.10 -17.67
N TYR A 144 -9.27 -5.70 -16.49
CA TYR A 144 -10.18 -6.67 -15.92
C TYR A 144 -10.83 -6.10 -14.65
N GLY A 145 -11.90 -6.72 -14.16
CA GLY A 145 -12.66 -6.18 -13.03
C GLY A 145 -13.09 -7.21 -12.00
N VAL A 146 -14.08 -6.81 -11.23
CA VAL A 146 -14.82 -7.67 -10.29
C VAL A 146 -16.24 -7.90 -10.82
N ASN A 147 -16.88 -8.97 -10.38
CA ASN A 147 -18.29 -9.24 -10.63
C ASN A 147 -19.20 -8.31 -9.78
N ASP A 148 -20.52 -8.45 -9.92
CA ASP A 148 -21.50 -7.63 -9.22
C ASP A 148 -21.46 -7.80 -7.68
N GLU A 149 -20.95 -8.95 -7.19
CA GLU A 149 -20.74 -9.20 -5.77
C GLU A 149 -19.41 -8.63 -5.23
N GLY A 150 -18.57 -8.06 -6.09
CA GLY A 150 -17.28 -7.43 -5.72
C GLY A 150 -16.11 -8.40 -5.65
N PHE A 151 -16.18 -9.58 -6.28
CA PHE A 151 -15.08 -10.54 -6.37
C PHE A 151 -14.42 -10.54 -7.74
N ILE A 152 -13.10 -10.79 -7.81
CA ILE A 152 -12.40 -11.00 -9.07
C ILE A 152 -12.99 -12.22 -9.76
N ASP A 153 -13.48 -12.04 -10.99
CA ASP A 153 -13.93 -13.13 -11.84
C ASP A 153 -12.76 -13.67 -12.68
N TYR A 154 -12.14 -14.74 -12.20
CA TYR A 154 -10.96 -15.31 -12.85
C TYR A 154 -11.26 -15.94 -14.22
N ASP A 155 -12.49 -16.38 -14.47
CA ASP A 155 -12.87 -16.92 -15.78
C ASP A 155 -13.02 -15.78 -16.80
N GLU A 156 -13.53 -14.63 -16.37
CA GLU A 156 -13.56 -13.43 -17.19
C GLU A 156 -12.13 -12.87 -17.44
N VAL A 157 -11.25 -12.89 -16.42
CA VAL A 157 -9.83 -12.55 -16.60
C VAL A 157 -9.18 -13.45 -17.65
N GLU A 158 -9.43 -14.75 -17.61
CA GLU A 158 -8.92 -15.72 -18.59
C GLU A 158 -9.47 -15.44 -20.00
N ARG A 159 -10.77 -15.19 -20.13
CA ARG A 159 -11.42 -14.87 -21.39
C ARG A 159 -10.78 -13.63 -22.03
N ILE A 160 -10.62 -12.56 -21.27
CA ILE A 160 -9.99 -11.32 -21.74
C ILE A 160 -8.54 -11.58 -22.15
N ALA A 161 -7.78 -12.34 -21.36
CA ALA A 161 -6.39 -12.66 -21.66
C ALA A 161 -6.24 -13.44 -22.98
N LEU A 162 -7.12 -14.40 -23.23
CA LEU A 162 -7.13 -15.19 -24.48
C LEU A 162 -7.46 -14.32 -25.71
N GLU A 163 -8.31 -13.31 -25.54
CA GLU A 163 -8.68 -12.38 -26.62
C GLU A 163 -7.56 -11.38 -26.93
N CYS A 164 -7.04 -10.69 -25.89
CA CYS A 164 -6.08 -9.60 -26.11
C CYS A 164 -4.62 -10.04 -26.18
N LYS A 165 -4.31 -11.28 -25.74
CA LYS A 165 -2.95 -11.87 -25.71
C LYS A 165 -1.91 -10.91 -25.17
N PRO A 166 -2.05 -10.50 -23.91
CA PRO A 166 -1.19 -9.48 -23.32
C PRO A 166 0.23 -9.98 -23.17
N LYS A 167 1.20 -9.08 -23.22
CA LYS A 167 2.60 -9.40 -22.91
C LYS A 167 2.85 -9.51 -21.39
N MET A 168 2.04 -8.82 -20.60
CA MET A 168 2.12 -8.82 -19.13
C MET A 168 0.69 -8.78 -18.55
N ILE A 169 0.50 -9.49 -17.44
CA ILE A 169 -0.70 -9.38 -16.60
C ILE A 169 -0.26 -8.86 -15.24
N ILE A 170 -0.91 -7.81 -14.76
CA ILE A 170 -0.67 -7.25 -13.42
C ILE A 170 -1.78 -7.73 -12.50
N ALA A 171 -1.43 -8.50 -11.48
CA ALA A 171 -2.30 -8.83 -10.36
C ALA A 171 -1.97 -7.96 -9.15
N GLY A 172 -3.00 -7.51 -8.43
CA GLY A 172 -2.85 -6.61 -7.29
C GLY A 172 -3.84 -5.46 -7.35
N ALA A 173 -4.15 -4.89 -6.21
CA ALA A 173 -5.17 -3.87 -6.07
C ALA A 173 -4.86 -2.88 -4.95
N SER A 174 -5.41 -1.67 -5.07
CA SER A 174 -5.39 -0.64 -4.02
C SER A 174 -6.67 -0.64 -3.17
N ALA A 175 -7.77 -1.18 -3.71
CA ALA A 175 -9.08 -1.15 -3.07
C ALA A 175 -9.85 -2.45 -3.34
N TYR A 176 -9.28 -3.58 -2.92
CA TYR A 176 -9.90 -4.90 -3.00
C TYR A 176 -9.79 -5.60 -1.64
N ALA A 177 -10.94 -5.95 -1.08
CA ALA A 177 -11.04 -6.42 0.30
C ALA A 177 -10.85 -7.94 0.46
N ARG A 178 -10.76 -8.69 -0.63
CA ARG A 178 -10.70 -10.16 -0.60
C ARG A 178 -9.31 -10.69 -0.95
N ALA A 179 -9.08 -11.95 -0.62
CA ALA A 179 -7.85 -12.64 -1.00
C ALA A 179 -7.72 -12.74 -2.53
N ILE A 180 -6.50 -12.59 -3.04
CA ILE A 180 -6.18 -12.73 -4.46
C ILE A 180 -5.50 -14.08 -4.68
N ASP A 181 -6.01 -14.87 -5.63
CA ASP A 181 -5.42 -16.14 -6.02
C ASP A 181 -4.34 -15.94 -7.09
N PHE A 182 -3.09 -15.81 -6.64
CA PHE A 182 -1.94 -15.62 -7.54
C PHE A 182 -1.63 -16.89 -8.36
N LYS A 183 -2.00 -18.07 -7.85
CA LYS A 183 -1.85 -19.32 -8.59
C LYS A 183 -2.75 -19.30 -9.83
N ARG A 184 -4.01 -18.90 -9.68
CA ARG A 184 -4.95 -18.81 -10.79
C ARG A 184 -4.51 -17.76 -11.82
N PHE A 185 -3.99 -16.60 -11.37
CA PHE A 185 -3.38 -15.62 -12.28
C PHE A 185 -2.18 -16.18 -13.03
N ARG A 186 -1.34 -17.01 -12.38
CA ARG A 186 -0.20 -17.65 -13.03
C ARG A 186 -0.66 -18.65 -14.11
N GLU A 187 -1.65 -19.46 -13.84
CA GLU A 187 -2.23 -20.39 -14.81
C GLU A 187 -2.77 -19.64 -16.04
N ILE A 188 -3.43 -18.50 -15.85
CA ILE A 188 -3.93 -17.67 -16.94
C ILE A 188 -2.75 -17.08 -17.74
N ALA A 189 -1.75 -16.52 -17.07
CA ALA A 189 -0.57 -15.93 -17.70
C ALA A 189 0.18 -16.96 -18.56
N ASP A 190 0.36 -18.19 -18.05
CA ASP A 190 1.03 -19.27 -18.78
C ASP A 190 0.26 -19.69 -20.05
N LYS A 191 -1.08 -19.72 -20.01
CA LYS A 191 -1.91 -20.05 -21.20
C LYS A 191 -1.70 -19.08 -22.37
N VAL A 192 -1.40 -17.81 -22.08
CA VAL A 192 -1.22 -16.78 -23.12
C VAL A 192 0.25 -16.38 -23.32
N GLY A 193 1.18 -17.00 -22.57
CA GLY A 193 2.61 -16.67 -22.62
C GLY A 193 2.97 -15.29 -22.07
N ALA A 194 2.15 -14.75 -21.17
CA ALA A 194 2.36 -13.45 -20.55
C ALA A 194 3.29 -13.52 -19.33
N VAL A 195 3.97 -12.42 -19.03
CA VAL A 195 4.67 -12.24 -17.76
C VAL A 195 3.63 -11.92 -16.68
N LEU A 196 3.60 -12.69 -15.60
CA LEU A 196 2.82 -12.31 -14.42
C LEU A 196 3.64 -11.38 -13.53
N MET A 197 3.21 -10.13 -13.42
CA MET A 197 3.66 -9.17 -12.43
C MET A 197 2.64 -9.11 -11.30
N VAL A 198 3.09 -9.18 -10.05
CA VAL A 198 2.22 -8.95 -8.89
C VAL A 198 2.66 -7.68 -8.16
N ASP A 199 1.75 -6.73 -8.02
CA ASP A 199 1.91 -5.58 -7.12
C ASP A 199 1.23 -5.89 -5.79
N MET A 200 2.03 -6.29 -4.79
CA MET A 200 1.53 -6.63 -3.46
C MET A 200 1.57 -5.45 -2.47
N ALA A 201 1.69 -4.22 -2.95
CA ALA A 201 1.92 -3.03 -2.12
C ALA A 201 0.98 -2.93 -0.92
N HIS A 202 -0.32 -3.17 -1.12
CA HIS A 202 -1.31 -3.09 -0.04
C HIS A 202 -1.20 -4.23 0.97
N ILE A 203 -0.83 -5.43 0.53
CA ILE A 203 -0.85 -6.65 1.34
C ILE A 203 0.54 -7.14 1.75
N ALA A 204 1.61 -6.38 1.48
CA ALA A 204 2.98 -6.84 1.70
C ALA A 204 3.26 -7.26 3.16
N GLY A 205 2.72 -6.55 4.14
CA GLY A 205 2.82 -6.94 5.55
C GLY A 205 2.09 -8.26 5.86
N LEU A 206 0.92 -8.46 5.26
CA LEU A 206 0.15 -9.69 5.42
C LEU A 206 0.87 -10.89 4.78
N VAL A 207 1.45 -10.69 3.59
CA VAL A 207 2.27 -11.71 2.91
C VAL A 207 3.50 -12.06 3.76
N ALA A 208 4.19 -11.05 4.29
CA ALA A 208 5.35 -11.25 5.17
C ALA A 208 5.00 -12.04 6.45
N ALA A 209 3.81 -11.81 7.00
CA ALA A 209 3.31 -12.51 8.19
C ALA A 209 2.65 -13.88 7.88
N GLY A 210 2.50 -14.26 6.61
CA GLY A 210 1.85 -15.51 6.20
C GLY A 210 0.32 -15.49 6.30
N LEU A 211 -0.30 -14.30 6.31
CA LEU A 211 -1.74 -14.10 6.42
C LEU A 211 -2.44 -13.86 5.07
N HIS A 212 -1.69 -13.80 3.99
CA HIS A 212 -2.17 -13.80 2.61
C HIS A 212 -1.27 -14.70 1.78
N GLN A 213 -1.81 -15.30 0.71
CA GLN A 213 -1.03 -16.10 -0.22
C GLN A 213 0.19 -15.29 -0.71
N SER A 214 1.38 -15.87 -0.64
CA SER A 214 2.58 -15.24 -1.19
C SER A 214 2.56 -15.27 -2.72
N PRO A 215 2.82 -14.16 -3.40
CA PRO A 215 2.97 -14.17 -4.86
C PRO A 215 4.28 -14.78 -5.34
N ILE A 216 5.30 -14.88 -4.48
CA ILE A 216 6.66 -15.28 -4.88
C ILE A 216 6.73 -16.61 -5.62
N PRO A 217 6.01 -17.68 -5.23
CA PRO A 217 6.03 -18.94 -5.98
C PRO A 217 5.35 -18.88 -7.36
N TYR A 218 4.54 -17.87 -7.61
CA TYR A 218 3.68 -17.80 -8.81
C TYR A 218 4.07 -16.66 -9.75
N ALA A 219 4.42 -15.48 -9.23
CA ALA A 219 4.76 -14.33 -10.04
C ALA A 219 6.13 -14.50 -10.71
N HIS A 220 6.27 -13.99 -11.94
CA HIS A 220 7.58 -13.80 -12.54
C HIS A 220 8.34 -12.66 -11.84
N VAL A 221 7.63 -11.58 -11.54
CA VAL A 221 8.17 -10.43 -10.82
C VAL A 221 7.11 -9.89 -9.85
N THR A 222 7.55 -9.52 -8.65
CA THR A 222 6.70 -8.91 -7.63
C THR A 222 7.24 -7.52 -7.30
N THR A 223 6.36 -6.55 -7.24
CA THR A 223 6.66 -5.19 -6.76
C THR A 223 5.91 -4.92 -5.48
N THR A 224 6.40 -3.99 -4.70
CA THR A 224 5.72 -3.52 -3.50
C THR A 224 6.15 -2.12 -3.11
N THR A 225 5.32 -1.45 -2.32
CA THR A 225 5.73 -0.34 -1.46
C THR A 225 6.24 -0.87 -0.12
N THR A 226 6.92 -0.03 0.65
CA THR A 226 7.43 -0.39 1.99
C THR A 226 6.66 0.27 3.14
N HIS A 227 5.71 1.16 2.85
CA HIS A 227 5.12 2.08 3.84
C HIS A 227 3.64 1.85 4.17
N LYS A 228 3.00 0.78 3.65
CA LYS A 228 1.58 0.47 3.92
C LYS A 228 1.48 -0.56 5.05
N THR A 229 0.93 -1.73 4.78
CA THR A 229 0.90 -2.81 5.78
C THR A 229 2.29 -3.22 6.27
N LEU A 230 3.33 -3.11 5.43
CA LEU A 230 4.71 -3.43 5.83
C LEU A 230 5.32 -2.44 6.84
N ARG A 231 4.66 -1.30 7.10
CA ARG A 231 4.97 -0.35 8.18
C ARG A 231 6.40 0.23 8.15
N GLY A 232 6.96 0.43 6.95
CA GLY A 232 8.29 0.98 6.75
C GLY A 232 8.31 2.40 6.18
N PRO A 233 9.47 2.88 5.76
CA PRO A 233 9.59 4.19 5.12
C PRO A 233 8.90 4.20 3.77
N ARG A 234 8.53 5.38 3.28
CA ARG A 234 8.02 5.54 1.91
C ARG A 234 9.11 5.14 0.91
N GLY A 235 8.78 4.17 0.08
CA GLY A 235 9.71 3.61 -0.91
C GLY A 235 9.08 2.44 -1.66
N GLY A 236 9.84 1.83 -2.57
CA GLY A 236 9.45 0.66 -3.35
C GLY A 236 10.50 -0.43 -3.33
N MET A 237 10.15 -1.60 -3.88
CA MET A 237 11.02 -2.76 -3.97
C MET A 237 10.58 -3.66 -5.12
N ILE A 238 11.53 -4.37 -5.73
CA ILE A 238 11.29 -5.38 -6.76
C ILE A 238 11.88 -6.71 -6.28
N LEU A 239 11.11 -7.80 -6.44
CA LEU A 239 11.46 -9.15 -6.04
C LEU A 239 11.24 -10.11 -7.21
N SER A 240 12.14 -11.10 -7.39
CA SER A 240 11.97 -12.17 -8.37
C SER A 240 12.86 -13.37 -8.05
N SER A 241 12.88 -14.38 -8.93
CA SER A 241 13.96 -15.36 -9.00
C SER A 241 15.20 -14.73 -9.65
N ASN A 242 16.37 -15.36 -9.47
CA ASN A 242 17.58 -14.97 -10.17
C ASN A 242 17.43 -15.14 -11.68
N GLU A 243 16.83 -16.25 -12.14
CA GLU A 243 16.57 -16.53 -13.56
C GLU A 243 15.79 -15.41 -14.24
N VAL A 244 14.69 -14.96 -13.62
CA VAL A 244 13.86 -13.87 -14.16
C VAL A 244 14.64 -12.55 -14.19
N ASN A 245 15.43 -12.27 -13.14
CA ASN A 245 16.27 -11.08 -13.14
C ASN A 245 17.40 -11.15 -14.19
N GLU A 246 18.02 -12.30 -14.44
CA GLU A 246 19.00 -12.48 -15.52
C GLU A 246 18.39 -12.18 -16.88
N LYS A 247 17.14 -12.60 -17.11
CA LYS A 247 16.40 -12.35 -18.35
C LYS A 247 16.05 -10.88 -18.57
N TYR A 248 15.57 -10.19 -17.54
CA TYR A 248 15.00 -8.84 -17.66
C TYR A 248 15.89 -7.72 -17.12
N ASN A 249 16.87 -8.04 -16.27
CA ASN A 249 17.83 -7.12 -15.67
C ASN A 249 17.20 -5.91 -14.97
N PHE A 250 16.41 -6.17 -13.92
CA PHE A 250 15.74 -5.11 -13.16
C PHE A 250 16.70 -4.11 -12.50
N ASN A 251 17.94 -4.54 -12.21
CA ASN A 251 18.97 -3.61 -11.76
C ASN A 251 19.24 -2.53 -12.80
N LYS A 252 19.42 -2.92 -14.06
CA LYS A 252 19.66 -1.97 -15.16
C LYS A 252 18.42 -1.11 -15.44
N ALA A 253 17.22 -1.67 -15.27
CA ALA A 253 15.99 -0.93 -15.43
C ALA A 253 15.83 0.18 -14.36
N ILE A 254 16.26 -0.08 -13.12
CA ILE A 254 16.30 0.95 -12.08
C ILE A 254 17.45 1.92 -12.36
N PHE A 255 18.68 1.45 -12.32
CA PHE A 255 19.86 2.28 -12.56
C PHE A 255 20.72 1.70 -13.69
N PRO A 256 20.99 2.47 -14.74
CA PRO A 256 20.64 3.87 -14.97
C PRO A 256 19.30 4.11 -15.72
N GLY A 257 18.43 3.09 -15.81
CA GLY A 257 17.25 3.12 -16.67
C GLY A 257 16.28 4.23 -16.36
N ILE A 258 15.80 4.33 -15.09
CA ILE A 258 14.78 5.29 -14.68
C ILE A 258 15.15 6.13 -13.45
N GLN A 259 16.22 5.77 -12.72
CA GLN A 259 16.72 6.48 -11.54
C GLN A 259 18.22 6.76 -11.68
N GLY A 260 18.70 7.76 -10.89
CA GLY A 260 20.11 8.03 -10.61
C GLY A 260 20.49 7.48 -9.24
N GLY A 261 21.09 8.33 -8.38
CA GLY A 261 21.57 7.94 -7.05
C GLY A 261 20.46 7.40 -6.16
N PRO A 262 20.69 6.27 -5.47
CA PRO A 262 19.76 5.71 -4.52
C PRO A 262 19.66 6.56 -3.26
N LEU A 263 18.52 6.50 -2.57
CA LEU A 263 18.27 7.21 -1.31
C LEU A 263 18.77 6.34 -0.14
N MET A 264 20.05 6.49 0.25
CA MET A 264 20.68 5.59 1.22
C MET A 264 20.07 5.65 2.62
N HIS A 265 19.59 6.82 3.05
CA HIS A 265 18.82 6.99 4.30
C HIS A 265 17.48 6.24 4.26
N VAL A 266 16.79 6.21 3.12
CA VAL A 266 15.57 5.42 2.93
C VAL A 266 15.88 3.93 2.93
N ILE A 267 16.96 3.49 2.26
CA ILE A 267 17.38 2.08 2.25
C ILE A 267 17.77 1.61 3.66
N ALA A 268 18.41 2.46 4.46
CA ALA A 268 18.67 2.18 5.87
C ALA A 268 17.37 1.99 6.66
N ALA A 269 16.40 2.86 6.46
CA ALA A 269 15.09 2.75 7.09
C ALA A 269 14.32 1.49 6.62
N LYS A 270 14.43 1.11 5.33
CA LYS A 270 13.92 -0.19 4.85
C LYS A 270 14.58 -1.37 5.57
N ALA A 271 15.91 -1.31 5.76
CA ALA A 271 16.62 -2.37 6.49
C ALA A 271 16.16 -2.50 7.95
N VAL A 272 15.86 -1.38 8.63
CA VAL A 272 15.27 -1.38 9.97
C VAL A 272 13.87 -2.00 9.93
N CYS A 273 13.00 -1.53 9.06
CA CYS A 273 11.64 -2.05 8.89
C CYS A 273 11.62 -3.57 8.63
N PHE A 274 12.47 -4.08 7.74
CA PHE A 274 12.52 -5.52 7.44
C PHE A 274 13.04 -6.34 8.63
N LYS A 275 13.88 -5.74 9.49
CA LYS A 275 14.27 -6.37 10.75
C LYS A 275 13.10 -6.46 11.73
N GLU A 276 12.29 -5.42 11.82
CA GLU A 276 11.06 -5.42 12.63
C GLU A 276 10.06 -6.44 12.08
N ALA A 277 9.79 -6.45 10.77
CA ALA A 277 8.87 -7.36 10.11
C ALA A 277 9.23 -8.86 10.21
N LEU A 278 10.51 -9.17 10.51
CA LEU A 278 10.98 -10.54 10.76
C LEU A 278 10.69 -11.01 12.19
N SER A 279 10.21 -10.15 13.09
CA SER A 279 9.92 -10.49 14.48
C SER A 279 8.56 -11.20 14.63
N ASP A 280 8.40 -11.90 15.76
CA ASP A 280 7.11 -12.50 16.09
C ASP A 280 6.10 -11.43 16.54
N GLU A 281 6.56 -10.32 17.11
CA GLU A 281 5.73 -9.18 17.48
C GLU A 281 5.03 -8.57 16.25
N ASP A 282 5.72 -8.46 15.12
CA ASP A 282 5.13 -7.93 13.90
C ASP A 282 4.09 -8.90 13.29
N LYS A 283 4.32 -10.21 13.41
CA LYS A 283 3.32 -11.21 12.99
C LYS A 283 2.04 -11.11 13.85
N GLU A 284 2.17 -10.92 15.16
CA GLU A 284 1.01 -10.71 16.04
C GLU A 284 0.30 -9.38 15.72
N TYR A 285 1.07 -8.33 15.44
CA TYR A 285 0.51 -7.07 14.95
C TYR A 285 -0.32 -7.26 13.66
N MET A 286 0.19 -7.99 12.67
CA MET A 286 -0.53 -8.25 11.42
C MET A 286 -1.80 -9.08 11.65
N LYS A 287 -1.78 -10.06 12.54
CA LYS A 287 -3.00 -10.79 12.96
C LYS A 287 -4.05 -9.84 13.55
N GLN A 288 -3.59 -8.92 14.40
CA GLN A 288 -4.49 -7.92 14.98
C GLN A 288 -5.05 -6.97 13.91
N VAL A 289 -4.26 -6.58 12.91
CA VAL A 289 -4.73 -5.76 11.77
C VAL A 289 -5.90 -6.43 11.05
N VAL A 290 -5.76 -7.72 10.71
CA VAL A 290 -6.82 -8.48 10.02
C VAL A 290 -8.04 -8.65 10.91
N LYS A 291 -7.84 -8.97 12.19
CA LYS A 291 -8.93 -9.14 13.16
C LYS A 291 -9.70 -7.83 13.38
N ASN A 292 -9.00 -6.71 13.47
CA ASN A 292 -9.61 -5.39 13.56
C ASN A 292 -10.41 -5.06 12.29
N ALA A 293 -9.88 -5.39 11.10
CA ALA A 293 -10.57 -5.13 9.85
C ALA A 293 -11.87 -5.95 9.74
N ASP A 294 -11.82 -7.24 10.05
CA ASP A 294 -13.02 -8.09 10.09
C ASP A 294 -14.05 -7.56 11.10
N THR A 295 -13.61 -7.21 12.31
CA THR A 295 -14.50 -6.66 13.34
C THR A 295 -15.12 -5.34 12.91
N LEU A 296 -14.33 -4.43 12.30
CA LEU A 296 -14.85 -3.13 11.83
C LEU A 296 -15.86 -3.34 10.70
N ALA A 297 -15.60 -4.23 9.75
CA ALA A 297 -16.53 -4.53 8.66
C ALA A 297 -17.87 -5.06 9.19
N ASN A 298 -17.83 -6.04 10.10
CA ASN A 298 -19.03 -6.61 10.71
C ASN A 298 -19.80 -5.58 11.54
N ALA A 299 -19.10 -4.76 12.34
CA ALA A 299 -19.72 -3.71 13.13
C ALA A 299 -20.37 -2.64 12.24
N LEU A 300 -19.78 -2.27 11.11
CA LEU A 300 -20.40 -1.36 10.14
C LEU A 300 -21.66 -1.96 9.52
N ILE A 301 -21.70 -3.26 9.25
CA ILE A 301 -22.90 -3.96 8.78
C ILE A 301 -24.00 -3.91 9.88
N GLU A 302 -23.66 -4.17 11.12
CA GLU A 302 -24.57 -4.06 12.26
C GLU A 302 -25.11 -2.63 12.43
N GLU A 303 -24.29 -1.63 12.17
CA GLU A 303 -24.68 -0.20 12.17
C GLU A 303 -25.47 0.21 10.90
N GLY A 304 -25.71 -0.73 9.99
CA GLY A 304 -26.60 -0.56 8.85
C GLY A 304 -25.88 -0.25 7.52
N PHE A 305 -24.56 -0.17 7.45
CA PHE A 305 -23.84 0.07 6.21
C PHE A 305 -23.72 -1.17 5.34
N ASP A 306 -23.64 -0.98 4.02
CA ASP A 306 -23.33 -2.04 3.08
C ASP A 306 -21.80 -2.09 2.84
N ILE A 307 -21.25 -3.29 2.97
CA ILE A 307 -19.82 -3.54 2.72
C ILE A 307 -19.69 -4.31 1.40
N VAL A 308 -18.93 -3.76 0.47
CA VAL A 308 -18.64 -4.43 -0.82
C VAL A 308 -18.06 -5.82 -0.56
N SER A 309 -18.53 -6.81 -1.28
CA SER A 309 -18.25 -8.24 -1.11
C SER A 309 -18.66 -8.84 0.27
N GLY A 310 -19.45 -8.10 1.06
CA GLY A 310 -20.01 -8.58 2.34
C GLY A 310 -18.96 -8.72 3.46
N GLY A 311 -17.77 -8.13 3.36
CA GLY A 311 -16.74 -8.20 4.40
C GLY A 311 -15.31 -8.05 3.86
N THR A 312 -14.33 -8.56 4.60
CA THR A 312 -12.92 -8.46 4.23
C THR A 312 -12.11 -9.69 4.65
N ASP A 313 -11.09 -10.05 3.85
CA ASP A 313 -10.09 -11.07 4.17
C ASP A 313 -8.72 -10.46 4.51
N ASN A 314 -8.61 -9.12 4.49
CA ASN A 314 -7.34 -8.43 4.65
C ASN A 314 -7.43 -7.22 5.61
N HIS A 315 -6.74 -6.12 5.34
CA HIS A 315 -6.62 -4.95 6.20
C HIS A 315 -7.57 -3.80 5.85
N LEU A 316 -8.37 -3.94 4.79
CA LEU A 316 -9.25 -2.87 4.30
C LEU A 316 -10.66 -3.38 3.98
N MET A 317 -11.61 -2.46 3.93
CA MET A 317 -12.97 -2.69 3.45
C MET A 317 -13.44 -1.49 2.63
N LEU A 318 -14.45 -1.73 1.78
CA LEU A 318 -15.15 -0.70 1.02
C LEU A 318 -16.57 -0.58 1.53
N VAL A 319 -16.94 0.62 1.95
CA VAL A 319 -18.32 0.97 2.37
C VAL A 319 -19.06 1.51 1.15
N ASP A 320 -20.18 0.89 0.79
CA ASP A 320 -21.07 1.34 -0.28
C ASP A 320 -22.11 2.29 0.29
N LEU A 321 -22.14 3.52 -0.23
CA LEU A 321 -23.07 4.58 0.21
C LEU A 321 -24.22 4.79 -0.77
N LYS A 322 -24.34 3.99 -1.83
CA LYS A 322 -25.36 4.20 -2.89
C LYS A 322 -26.80 4.21 -2.38
N LYS A 323 -27.12 3.47 -1.30
CA LYS A 323 -28.47 3.46 -0.70
C LYS A 323 -28.77 4.70 0.14
N TYR A 324 -27.76 5.47 0.51
CA TYR A 324 -27.90 6.74 1.20
C TYR A 324 -27.78 7.88 0.19
N ASP A 325 -28.49 8.96 0.39
CA ASP A 325 -28.30 10.16 -0.45
C ASP A 325 -27.02 10.92 -0.02
N LEU A 326 -25.88 10.20 -0.12
CA LEU A 326 -24.57 10.65 0.36
C LEU A 326 -23.48 10.20 -0.61
N THR A 327 -22.63 11.14 -1.03
CA THR A 327 -21.47 10.83 -1.84
C THR A 327 -20.23 10.49 -1.00
N GLY A 328 -19.28 9.75 -1.58
CA GLY A 328 -18.01 9.49 -0.91
C GLY A 328 -17.27 10.77 -0.53
N LYS A 329 -17.34 11.81 -1.39
CA LYS A 329 -16.72 13.11 -1.14
C LYS A 329 -17.33 13.85 0.07
N GLU A 330 -18.64 13.81 0.21
CA GLU A 330 -19.33 14.40 1.37
C GLU A 330 -19.03 13.62 2.65
N ALA A 331 -19.10 12.28 2.57
CA ALA A 331 -18.79 11.41 3.70
C ALA A 331 -17.35 11.59 4.21
N GLU A 332 -16.35 11.60 3.31
CA GLU A 332 -14.95 11.88 3.64
C GLU A 332 -14.81 13.21 4.41
N LYS A 333 -15.42 14.27 3.88
CA LYS A 333 -15.35 15.61 4.47
C LYS A 333 -16.02 15.70 5.86
N VAL A 334 -17.17 15.06 6.03
CA VAL A 334 -17.88 15.10 7.31
C VAL A 334 -17.16 14.24 8.36
N LEU A 335 -16.62 13.07 7.98
CA LEU A 335 -15.81 12.26 8.89
C LEU A 335 -14.53 12.99 9.33
N ASP A 336 -13.88 13.73 8.44
CA ASP A 336 -12.70 14.53 8.80
C ASP A 336 -13.03 15.61 9.84
N SER A 337 -14.25 16.19 9.81
CA SER A 337 -14.70 17.19 10.79
C SER A 337 -14.87 16.64 12.22
N VAL A 338 -14.96 15.32 12.37
CA VAL A 338 -15.03 14.62 13.67
C VAL A 338 -13.73 13.83 13.95
N HIS A 339 -12.63 14.18 13.26
CA HIS A 339 -11.32 13.58 13.42
C HIS A 339 -11.22 12.09 13.01
N ILE A 340 -12.02 11.65 12.04
CA ILE A 340 -11.88 10.34 11.37
C ILE A 340 -11.35 10.58 9.96
N THR A 341 -10.11 10.23 9.72
CA THR A 341 -9.45 10.39 8.43
C THR A 341 -9.60 9.12 7.59
N CYS A 342 -10.24 9.23 6.43
CA CYS A 342 -10.42 8.15 5.47
C CYS A 342 -10.35 8.70 4.04
N ASN A 343 -10.57 7.88 3.01
CA ASN A 343 -10.67 8.39 1.65
C ASN A 343 -11.95 7.90 0.95
N LYS A 344 -12.53 8.80 0.13
CA LYS A 344 -13.56 8.40 -0.83
C LYS A 344 -13.00 7.38 -1.82
N ASN A 345 -13.85 6.48 -2.28
CA ASN A 345 -13.47 5.42 -3.21
C ASN A 345 -14.66 5.05 -4.11
N THR A 346 -14.37 4.72 -5.37
CA THR A 346 -15.37 4.11 -6.24
C THR A 346 -15.78 2.74 -5.70
N VAL A 347 -17.02 2.36 -5.93
CA VAL A 347 -17.55 1.02 -5.65
C VAL A 347 -17.95 0.34 -6.97
N PRO A 348 -18.08 -0.98 -7.03
CA PRO A 348 -18.52 -1.65 -8.24
C PRO A 348 -19.82 -1.03 -8.78
N ASN A 349 -19.85 -0.78 -10.11
CA ASN A 349 -20.98 -0.13 -10.80
C ASN A 349 -21.33 1.26 -10.20
N ASP A 350 -20.32 2.04 -9.85
CA ASP A 350 -20.49 3.37 -9.28
C ASP A 350 -21.13 4.33 -10.29
N PRO A 351 -22.30 4.94 -10.01
CA PRO A 351 -22.95 5.89 -10.92
C PRO A 351 -22.28 7.27 -10.91
N LYS A 352 -21.38 7.54 -9.99
CA LYS A 352 -20.72 8.85 -9.83
C LYS A 352 -19.33 8.84 -10.48
N SER A 353 -18.83 10.04 -10.79
CA SER A 353 -17.47 10.19 -11.30
C SER A 353 -16.40 9.84 -10.24
N PRO A 354 -15.17 9.47 -10.64
CA PRO A 354 -14.06 9.19 -9.70
C PRO A 354 -13.69 10.35 -8.76
N PHE A 355 -14.10 11.58 -9.08
CA PHE A 355 -13.90 12.76 -8.23
C PHE A 355 -14.94 12.94 -7.13
N VAL A 356 -16.07 12.25 -7.24
CA VAL A 356 -17.20 12.31 -6.30
C VAL A 356 -17.36 11.01 -5.55
N THR A 357 -17.46 9.88 -6.27
CA THR A 357 -17.63 8.49 -5.80
C THR A 357 -18.89 8.24 -4.98
N SER A 358 -19.24 6.97 -4.81
CA SER A 358 -20.36 6.53 -3.98
C SER A 358 -19.91 5.65 -2.80
N GLY A 359 -18.64 5.65 -2.45
CA GLY A 359 -18.14 4.85 -1.35
C GLY A 359 -16.96 5.44 -0.61
N LEU A 360 -16.58 4.74 0.46
CA LEU A 360 -15.40 5.00 1.27
C LEU A 360 -14.51 3.76 1.31
N ARG A 361 -13.20 3.97 1.37
CA ARG A 361 -12.24 2.93 1.72
C ARG A 361 -11.73 3.17 3.13
N LEU A 362 -11.86 2.15 3.99
CA LEU A 362 -11.37 2.16 5.37
C LEU A 362 -10.34 1.05 5.54
N GLY A 363 -9.36 1.27 6.41
CA GLY A 363 -8.34 0.29 6.76
C GLY A 363 -7.87 0.41 8.20
N THR A 364 -7.30 -0.64 8.71
CA THR A 364 -6.97 -0.78 10.14
C THR A 364 -5.48 -0.76 10.51
N PRO A 365 -4.49 -0.68 9.57
CA PRO A 365 -3.08 -0.75 9.96
C PRO A 365 -2.66 0.33 10.95
N ALA A 366 -2.99 1.61 10.70
CA ALA A 366 -2.57 2.73 11.53
C ALA A 366 -3.21 2.71 12.92
N VAL A 367 -4.53 2.46 13.02
CA VAL A 367 -5.20 2.35 14.33
C VAL A 367 -4.74 1.14 15.12
N THR A 368 -4.38 0.02 14.45
CA THR A 368 -3.79 -1.14 15.11
C THR A 368 -2.37 -0.82 15.62
N THR A 369 -1.55 -0.10 14.87
CA THR A 369 -0.23 0.37 15.32
C THR A 369 -0.37 1.28 16.56
N ARG A 370 -1.44 2.08 16.61
CA ARG A 370 -1.77 2.93 17.75
C ARG A 370 -2.15 2.14 19.00
N GLY A 371 -2.58 0.88 18.85
CA GLY A 371 -2.91 -0.02 19.96
C GLY A 371 -4.39 -0.39 20.07
N LEU A 372 -5.25 0.07 19.16
CA LEU A 372 -6.67 -0.23 19.15
C LEU A 372 -6.93 -1.71 18.84
N LYS A 373 -7.99 -2.25 19.44
CA LYS A 373 -8.41 -3.65 19.29
C LYS A 373 -9.89 -3.73 18.93
N GLU A 374 -10.45 -4.94 18.93
CA GLU A 374 -11.78 -5.26 18.40
C GLU A 374 -12.92 -4.43 19.03
N ASP A 375 -12.91 -4.24 20.35
CA ASP A 375 -13.96 -3.44 20.98
C ASP A 375 -13.89 -1.95 20.57
N ASP A 376 -12.67 -1.45 20.33
CA ASP A 376 -12.48 -0.09 19.82
C ASP A 376 -12.98 0.04 18.36
N MET A 377 -12.94 -1.04 17.56
CA MET A 377 -13.49 -1.06 16.20
C MET A 377 -15.03 -0.88 16.19
N LYS A 378 -15.73 -1.46 17.17
CA LYS A 378 -17.17 -1.25 17.34
C LYS A 378 -17.49 0.21 17.69
N VAL A 379 -16.64 0.85 18.53
CA VAL A 379 -16.76 2.27 18.85
C VAL A 379 -16.56 3.13 17.60
N ILE A 380 -15.57 2.79 16.75
CA ILE A 380 -15.33 3.47 15.47
C ILE A 380 -16.54 3.33 14.54
N ALA A 381 -17.09 2.13 14.38
CA ALA A 381 -18.29 1.91 13.55
C ALA A 381 -19.46 2.74 14.03
N LYS A 382 -19.69 2.81 15.34
CA LYS A 382 -20.73 3.65 15.96
C LYS A 382 -20.49 5.14 15.69
N ALA A 383 -19.26 5.63 15.84
CA ALA A 383 -18.90 7.02 15.55
C ALA A 383 -19.14 7.36 14.06
N ILE A 384 -18.81 6.45 13.14
CA ILE A 384 -19.09 6.62 11.71
C ILE A 384 -20.61 6.71 11.46
N ARG A 385 -21.42 5.85 12.08
CA ARG A 385 -22.87 5.92 11.98
C ARG A 385 -23.41 7.25 12.49
N LEU A 386 -23.03 7.65 13.71
CA LEU A 386 -23.46 8.92 14.32
C LEU A 386 -23.14 10.11 13.41
N THR A 387 -21.98 10.06 12.76
CA THR A 387 -21.54 11.12 11.84
C THR A 387 -22.33 11.14 10.55
N LEU A 388 -22.45 10.01 9.87
CA LEU A 388 -22.95 9.95 8.49
C LEU A 388 -24.47 9.83 8.42
N LEU A 389 -25.11 9.11 9.34
CA LEU A 389 -26.53 8.81 9.28
C LEU A 389 -27.34 9.60 10.31
N ASP A 390 -26.84 9.69 11.53
CA ASP A 390 -27.58 10.33 12.63
C ASP A 390 -27.29 11.84 12.78
N GLN A 391 -26.22 12.33 12.10
CA GLN A 391 -25.74 13.73 12.12
C GLN A 391 -25.44 14.28 13.54
N LYS A 392 -24.98 13.39 14.43
CA LYS A 392 -24.60 13.70 15.82
C LYS A 392 -23.11 13.93 15.95
N LEU A 393 -22.62 15.01 15.34
CA LEU A 393 -21.17 15.26 15.17
C LEU A 393 -20.43 15.41 16.51
N ASP A 394 -21.02 16.12 17.48
CA ASP A 394 -20.38 16.34 18.79
C ASP A 394 -20.22 15.02 19.57
N GLU A 395 -21.23 14.13 19.50
CA GLU A 395 -21.18 12.81 20.13
C GLU A 395 -20.10 11.94 19.49
N ALA A 396 -20.02 11.92 18.16
CA ALA A 396 -19.00 11.20 17.41
C ALA A 396 -17.59 11.74 17.72
N ALA A 397 -17.38 13.05 17.71
CA ALA A 397 -16.10 13.66 18.03
C ALA A 397 -15.64 13.36 19.47
N ALA A 398 -16.57 13.32 20.42
CA ALA A 398 -16.26 12.93 21.80
C ALA A 398 -15.77 11.46 21.89
N MET A 399 -16.40 10.53 21.16
CA MET A 399 -15.97 9.12 21.09
C MET A 399 -14.58 8.98 20.46
N VAL A 400 -14.30 9.73 19.39
CA VAL A 400 -12.96 9.74 18.75
C VAL A 400 -11.92 10.27 19.73
N LYS A 401 -12.23 11.37 20.43
CA LYS A 401 -11.32 11.94 21.43
C LYS A 401 -11.02 10.95 22.55
N GLU A 402 -12.00 10.23 23.07
CA GLU A 402 -11.81 9.21 24.10
C GLU A 402 -10.85 8.12 23.63
N LEU A 403 -10.99 7.62 22.37
CA LEU A 403 -10.07 6.64 21.79
C LEU A 403 -8.65 7.20 21.62
N THR A 404 -8.52 8.43 21.13
CA THR A 404 -7.21 9.04 20.91
C THR A 404 -6.48 9.37 22.21
N ASP A 405 -7.20 9.74 23.27
CA ASP A 405 -6.65 9.94 24.61
C ASP A 405 -6.25 8.60 25.28
N LYS A 406 -7.02 7.52 25.06
CA LYS A 406 -6.71 6.18 25.57
C LYS A 406 -5.45 5.58 24.94
N TYR A 407 -5.21 5.88 23.68
CA TYR A 407 -4.08 5.35 22.90
C TYR A 407 -3.22 6.50 22.34
N PRO A 408 -2.42 7.16 23.19
CA PRO A 408 -1.60 8.28 22.77
C PRO A 408 -0.51 7.86 21.77
N LEU A 409 -0.26 8.69 20.76
CA LEU A 409 0.71 8.39 19.71
C LEU A 409 2.08 8.98 20.02
N TYR A 410 3.14 8.15 19.96
CA TYR A 410 4.54 8.55 20.12
C TYR A 410 4.89 9.23 21.46
N GLU A 411 4.34 8.76 22.53
CA GLU A 411 4.76 9.15 23.91
C GLU A 411 6.06 8.49 24.37
#